data_dfce51a5266eceb2fbd9eb5ae30cb753
#
_entry.id   dfce51a5266eceb2fbd9eb5ae30cb753
#
_cell.length_a   1.000
_cell.length_b   1.000
_cell.length_c   1.000
_cell.angle_alpha   90.00
_cell.angle_beta   90.00
_cell.angle_gamma   90.00
#
_symmetry.space_group_name_H-M   'P 1'
#
loop_
_entity.id
_entity.type
_entity.pdbx_description
1 polymer ?
#
loop_
_entity_poly.entity_id
_entity_poly.type
_entity_poly.pdbx_seq_one_letter_code
_entity_poly.pdbx_strand_id
1 'polypeptide(L)'
;MYTENRNSTLILYSSRGGTALAYAERLSGMCDCDIMEAKDAKLTQLRAYETIIWMGGVYAGRIEGLETLQKYHKKLTDQQLAIFAIGAAVDEFEAKIELPGELSEIPLFYGRGRWNLKSMGWKDQMTIGMLRAAQEKKPEAVPEWMNQLLNEEEPQDFMEDYYLEPLLDVISGR
;
A
#
# COMPACT_ATOMS: atom_id res chain seq x y z
N MET A 1 -0.15 -10.93 37.04
CA MET A 1 0.64 -10.76 35.83
C MET A 1 -0.34 -10.72 34.64
N TYR A 2 -0.71 -9.53 34.22
CA TYR A 2 -1.59 -9.40 33.06
C TYR A 2 -0.68 -9.63 31.84
N THR A 3 -0.75 -10.78 31.21
CA THR A 3 -0.32 -10.95 29.83
C THR A 3 -1.30 -10.15 29.00
N GLU A 4 -0.92 -8.92 28.61
CA GLU A 4 -1.57 -8.26 27.51
C GLU A 4 -1.49 -9.24 26.34
N ASN A 5 -2.63 -9.69 25.90
CA ASN A 5 -2.78 -10.54 24.72
C ASN A 5 -2.44 -9.63 23.52
N ARG A 6 -1.14 -9.44 23.26
CA ARG A 6 -0.68 -8.69 22.09
C ARG A 6 -0.98 -9.53 20.87
N ASN A 7 -1.62 -8.93 19.91
CA ASN A 7 -1.81 -9.53 18.61
C ASN A 7 -0.42 -9.91 18.03
N SER A 8 -0.32 -11.05 17.37
CA SER A 8 0.94 -11.51 16.78
C SER A 8 1.28 -10.75 15.48
N THR A 9 0.30 -10.04 14.93
CA THR A 9 0.42 -9.33 13.65
C THR A 9 0.25 -7.83 13.82
N LEU A 10 1.17 -7.09 13.21
CA LEU A 10 1.12 -5.63 13.11
C LEU A 10 0.94 -5.21 11.64
N ILE A 11 -0.01 -4.32 11.40
CA ILE A 11 -0.18 -3.63 10.13
C ILE A 11 0.43 -2.24 10.27
N LEU A 12 1.49 -1.98 9.49
CA LEU A 12 2.08 -0.66 9.33
C LEU A 12 1.52 -0.01 8.08
N TYR A 13 1.00 1.19 8.20
CA TYR A 13 0.50 1.92 7.04
C TYR A 13 1.15 3.28 6.86
N SER A 14 1.29 3.69 5.60
CA SER A 14 1.59 5.06 5.20
C SER A 14 0.50 5.52 4.24
N SER A 15 -0.18 6.62 4.55
CA SER A 15 -1.37 7.02 3.79
C SER A 15 -1.47 8.54 3.67
N ARG A 16 -1.50 9.04 2.44
CA ARG A 16 -1.82 10.45 2.15
C ARG A 16 -3.32 10.69 2.05
N GLY A 17 -4.02 9.79 1.37
CA GLY A 17 -5.45 9.90 1.06
C GLY A 17 -6.36 9.01 1.89
N GLY A 18 -5.87 8.38 2.95
CA GLY A 18 -6.65 7.52 3.83
C GLY A 18 -6.92 6.10 3.30
N THR A 19 -6.52 5.76 2.07
CA THR A 19 -6.81 4.44 1.48
C THR A 19 -6.06 3.30 2.16
N ALA A 20 -4.76 3.51 2.48
CA ALA A 20 -3.99 2.49 3.18
C ALA A 20 -4.50 2.27 4.61
N LEU A 21 -4.91 3.32 5.31
CA LEU A 21 -5.57 3.19 6.60
C LEU A 21 -6.90 2.43 6.48
N ALA A 22 -7.71 2.74 5.48
CA ALA A 22 -8.99 2.05 5.27
C ALA A 22 -8.81 0.55 5.02
N TYR A 23 -7.78 0.14 4.25
CA TYR A 23 -7.44 -1.28 4.09
C TYR A 23 -6.90 -1.90 5.37
N ALA A 24 -6.08 -1.18 6.12
CA ALA A 24 -5.58 -1.65 7.41
C ALA A 24 -6.73 -1.91 8.41
N GLU A 25 -7.70 -1.01 8.47
CA GLU A 25 -8.91 -1.18 9.29
C GLU A 25 -9.77 -2.36 8.84
N ARG A 26 -9.95 -2.57 7.52
CA ARG A 26 -10.67 -3.73 6.98
C ARG A 26 -9.96 -5.04 7.36
N LEU A 27 -8.64 -5.13 7.15
CA LEU A 27 -7.88 -6.32 7.49
C LEU A 27 -7.91 -6.60 8.99
N SER A 28 -7.77 -5.58 9.83
CA SER A 28 -7.89 -5.69 11.29
C SER A 28 -9.27 -6.15 11.76
N GLY A 29 -10.31 -5.87 10.98
CA GLY A 29 -11.65 -6.42 11.21
C GLY A 29 -11.81 -7.90 10.83
N MET A 30 -10.91 -8.42 9.98
CA MET A 30 -10.92 -9.82 9.54
C MET A 30 -10.01 -10.72 10.40
N CYS A 31 -9.05 -10.13 11.10
CA CYS A 31 -8.11 -10.82 11.98
C CYS A 31 -7.73 -9.93 13.16
N ASP A 32 -7.24 -10.55 14.24
CA ASP A 32 -6.75 -9.82 15.41
C ASP A 32 -5.37 -9.23 15.10
N CYS A 33 -5.35 -8.03 14.52
CA CYS A 33 -4.14 -7.32 14.11
C CYS A 33 -4.10 -5.92 14.74
N ASP A 34 -2.92 -5.52 15.20
CA ASP A 34 -2.69 -4.13 15.61
C ASP A 34 -2.40 -3.26 14.38
N ILE A 35 -2.74 -1.98 14.44
CA ILE A 35 -2.51 -1.00 13.37
C ILE A 35 -1.63 0.11 13.92
N MET A 36 -0.63 0.52 13.14
CA MET A 36 0.26 1.62 13.49
C MET A 36 0.65 2.42 12.25
N GLU A 37 0.70 3.74 12.37
CA GLU A 37 1.26 4.56 11.30
C GLU A 37 2.78 4.38 11.23
N ALA A 38 3.31 4.19 10.03
CA ALA A 38 4.72 3.84 9.82
C ALA A 38 5.71 4.84 10.41
N LYS A 39 5.37 6.13 10.42
CA LYS A 39 6.22 7.19 10.99
C LYS A 39 6.45 7.03 12.50
N ASP A 40 5.52 6.38 13.21
CA ASP A 40 5.58 6.20 14.66
C ASP A 40 6.30 4.90 15.07
N ALA A 41 6.64 4.06 14.08
CA ALA A 41 7.24 2.75 14.30
C ALA A 41 8.66 2.84 14.88
N LYS A 42 8.90 2.11 15.97
CA LYS A 42 10.21 1.91 16.58
C LYS A 42 10.62 0.45 16.50
N LEU A 43 11.89 0.19 16.25
CA LEU A 43 12.41 -1.17 16.10
C LEU A 43 12.02 -2.09 17.27
N THR A 44 12.08 -1.57 18.50
CA THR A 44 11.73 -2.33 19.71
C THR A 44 10.25 -2.77 19.73
N GLN A 45 9.36 -1.95 19.18
CA GLN A 45 7.94 -2.28 19.04
C GLN A 45 7.76 -3.33 17.94
N LEU A 46 8.42 -3.14 16.77
CA LEU A 46 8.31 -4.05 15.63
C LEU A 46 8.74 -5.47 15.98
N ARG A 47 9.81 -5.63 16.77
CA ARG A 47 10.31 -6.93 17.21
C ARG A 47 9.37 -7.69 18.16
N ALA A 48 8.34 -7.03 18.67
CA ALA A 48 7.36 -7.68 19.54
C ALA A 48 6.28 -8.46 18.77
N TYR A 49 6.25 -8.33 17.42
CA TYR A 49 5.31 -9.01 16.55
C TYR A 49 5.98 -10.15 15.78
N GLU A 50 5.21 -11.17 15.43
CA GLU A 50 5.66 -12.28 14.60
C GLU A 50 5.54 -11.95 13.11
N THR A 51 4.46 -11.26 12.74
CA THR A 51 4.16 -10.85 11.37
C THR A 51 4.00 -9.34 11.28
N ILE A 52 4.60 -8.74 10.27
CA ILE A 52 4.47 -7.31 9.98
C ILE A 52 4.04 -7.14 8.53
N ILE A 53 2.91 -6.48 8.32
CA ILE A 53 2.38 -6.16 7.00
C ILE A 53 2.54 -4.66 6.76
N TRP A 54 3.25 -4.32 5.71
CA TRP A 54 3.39 -2.95 5.25
C TRP A 54 2.28 -2.61 4.25
N MET A 55 1.56 -1.51 4.46
CA MET A 55 0.55 -1.00 3.52
C MET A 55 0.87 0.42 3.08
N GLY A 56 1.00 0.65 1.79
CA GLY A 56 1.29 1.97 1.24
C GLY A 56 0.74 2.19 -0.16
N GLY A 57 0.42 3.46 -0.47
CA GLY A 57 -0.03 3.87 -1.79
C GLY A 57 1.10 3.85 -2.82
N VAL A 58 0.77 3.51 -4.07
CA VAL A 58 1.69 3.51 -5.20
C VAL A 58 1.63 4.87 -5.91
N TYR A 59 2.79 5.50 -6.05
CA TYR A 59 2.98 6.73 -6.81
C TYR A 59 4.15 6.58 -7.78
N ALA A 60 3.88 6.63 -9.06
CA ALA A 60 4.87 6.45 -10.12
C ALA A 60 5.73 5.18 -9.93
N GLY A 61 5.09 4.05 -9.66
CA GLY A 61 5.74 2.75 -9.43
C GLY A 61 6.42 2.57 -8.08
N ARG A 62 6.40 3.57 -7.21
CA ARG A 62 7.00 3.51 -5.87
C ARG A 62 5.93 3.43 -4.79
N ILE A 63 6.19 2.64 -3.76
CA ILE A 63 5.31 2.53 -2.61
C ILE A 63 5.69 3.58 -1.57
N GLU A 64 4.70 4.32 -1.10
CA GLU A 64 4.88 5.37 -0.10
C GLU A 64 5.39 4.81 1.22
N GLY A 65 6.35 5.50 1.82
CA GLY A 65 6.83 5.25 3.17
C GLY A 65 7.76 4.05 3.34
N LEU A 66 8.18 3.36 2.27
CA LEU A 66 9.06 2.19 2.35
C LEU A 66 10.40 2.46 3.03
N GLU A 67 10.82 3.71 3.16
CA GLU A 67 12.08 4.08 3.82
C GLU A 67 12.17 3.56 5.26
N THR A 68 11.04 3.49 5.97
CA THR A 68 10.99 2.93 7.32
C THR A 68 11.23 1.42 7.29
N LEU A 69 10.65 0.71 6.32
CA LEU A 69 10.89 -0.73 6.14
C LEU A 69 12.35 -0.99 5.73
N GLN A 70 12.90 -0.21 4.77
CA GLN A 70 14.30 -0.30 4.37
C GLN A 70 15.25 -0.12 5.57
N LYS A 71 14.96 0.82 6.46
CA LYS A 71 15.74 1.10 7.66
C LYS A 71 15.79 -0.09 8.62
N TYR A 72 14.70 -0.85 8.73
CA TYR A 72 14.55 -1.87 9.78
C TYR A 72 14.59 -3.32 9.28
N HIS A 73 14.34 -3.61 7.99
CA HIS A 73 14.18 -4.99 7.50
C HIS A 73 15.35 -5.93 7.88
N LYS A 74 16.60 -5.45 7.78
CA LYS A 74 17.79 -6.25 8.17
C LYS A 74 17.85 -6.59 9.67
N LYS A 75 17.04 -5.92 10.48
CA LYS A 75 16.97 -6.11 11.93
C LYS A 75 15.68 -6.85 12.36
N LEU A 76 14.85 -7.22 11.39
CA LEU A 76 13.59 -7.94 11.55
C LEU A 76 13.69 -9.34 10.92
N THR A 77 14.78 -10.05 11.22
CA THR A 77 15.08 -11.37 10.65
C THR A 77 14.20 -12.49 11.18
N ASP A 78 13.63 -12.29 12.35
CA ASP A 78 12.75 -13.27 13.00
C ASP A 78 11.27 -13.01 12.72
N GLN A 79 10.96 -11.89 12.04
CA GLN A 79 9.61 -11.51 11.69
C GLN A 79 9.27 -11.92 10.25
N GLN A 80 8.05 -12.41 10.05
CA GLN A 80 7.48 -12.57 8.73
C GLN A 80 7.07 -11.20 8.20
N LEU A 81 7.57 -10.83 7.02
CA LEU A 81 7.27 -9.54 6.40
C LEU A 81 6.44 -9.72 5.13
N ALA A 82 5.49 -8.83 4.90
CA ALA A 82 4.75 -8.72 3.65
C ALA A 82 4.49 -7.26 3.29
N ILE A 83 4.37 -6.96 2.01
CA ILE A 83 4.05 -5.63 1.49
C ILE A 83 2.71 -5.71 0.76
N PHE A 84 1.80 -4.81 1.07
CA PHE A 84 0.55 -4.59 0.35
C PHE A 84 0.59 -3.20 -0.29
N ALA A 85 0.74 -3.18 -1.60
CA ALA A 85 0.77 -1.98 -2.41
C ALA A 85 -0.64 -1.61 -2.88
N ILE A 86 -1.00 -0.34 -2.81
CA ILE A 86 -2.35 0.13 -3.11
C ILE A 86 -2.25 1.19 -4.22
N GLY A 87 -2.87 0.93 -5.35
CA GLY A 87 -2.80 1.82 -6.51
C GLY A 87 -4.11 1.94 -7.27
N ALA A 88 -4.10 2.77 -8.30
CA ALA A 88 -5.25 2.96 -9.19
C ALA A 88 -5.23 2.03 -10.40
N ALA A 89 -4.06 1.47 -10.76
CA ALA A 89 -3.90 0.54 -11.86
C ALA A 89 -4.79 -0.71 -11.69
N VAL A 90 -5.12 -1.36 -12.79
CA VAL A 90 -6.02 -2.53 -12.77
C VAL A 90 -5.42 -3.72 -12.04
N ASP A 91 -4.08 -3.84 -12.06
CA ASP A 91 -3.33 -4.88 -11.36
C ASP A 91 -1.88 -4.43 -11.06
N GLU A 92 -1.11 -5.29 -10.40
CA GLU A 92 0.28 -5.03 -10.03
C GLU A 92 1.22 -4.86 -11.23
N PHE A 93 0.94 -5.56 -12.32
CA PHE A 93 1.74 -5.48 -13.54
C PHE A 93 1.60 -4.10 -14.19
N GLU A 94 0.37 -3.62 -14.33
CA GLU A 94 0.07 -2.28 -14.83
C GLU A 94 0.54 -1.17 -13.88
N ALA A 95 0.59 -1.44 -12.59
CA ALA A 95 1.10 -0.51 -11.59
C ALA A 95 2.63 -0.30 -11.70
N LYS A 96 3.36 -1.21 -12.35
CA LYS A 96 4.81 -1.17 -12.58
C LYS A 96 5.59 -0.87 -11.29
N ILE A 97 5.31 -1.63 -10.23
CA ILE A 97 5.89 -1.39 -8.92
C ILE A 97 7.37 -1.80 -8.93
N GLU A 98 8.21 -0.87 -8.50
CA GLU A 98 9.64 -1.09 -8.33
C GLU A 98 9.99 -1.12 -6.84
N LEU A 99 10.31 -2.31 -6.32
CA LEU A 99 10.83 -2.45 -4.98
C LEU A 99 12.34 -2.17 -4.96
N PRO A 100 12.85 -1.50 -3.91
CA PRO A 100 14.28 -1.47 -3.65
C PRO A 100 14.86 -2.89 -3.57
N GLY A 101 16.05 -3.10 -4.13
CA GLY A 101 16.64 -4.44 -4.26
C GLY A 101 16.74 -5.21 -2.94
N GLU A 102 17.01 -4.51 -1.83
CA GLU A 102 17.06 -5.11 -0.49
C GLU A 102 15.69 -5.59 0.03
N LEU A 103 14.57 -5.16 -0.58
CA LEU A 103 13.22 -5.57 -0.22
C LEU A 103 12.61 -6.55 -1.23
N SER A 104 13.33 -6.92 -2.29
CA SER A 104 12.82 -7.74 -3.39
C SER A 104 12.38 -9.15 -2.98
N GLU A 105 12.91 -9.67 -1.88
CA GLU A 105 12.55 -10.99 -1.34
C GLU A 105 11.29 -10.97 -0.47
N ILE A 106 10.78 -9.78 -0.13
CA ILE A 106 9.56 -9.66 0.68
C ILE A 106 8.35 -9.85 -0.23
N PRO A 107 7.41 -10.75 0.11
CA PRO A 107 6.19 -10.95 -0.68
C PRO A 107 5.44 -9.64 -0.88
N LEU A 108 5.11 -9.35 -2.14
CA LEU A 108 4.36 -8.18 -2.55
C LEU A 108 2.96 -8.60 -3.00
N PHE A 109 1.96 -7.94 -2.46
CA PHE A 109 0.56 -8.07 -2.83
C PHE A 109 0.04 -6.71 -3.29
N TYR A 110 -1.00 -6.72 -4.11
CA TYR A 110 -1.56 -5.50 -4.69
C TYR A 110 -3.08 -5.45 -4.52
N GLY A 111 -3.57 -4.25 -4.26
CA GLY A 111 -5.00 -3.96 -4.27
C GLY A 111 -5.29 -2.61 -4.91
N ARG A 112 -6.45 -2.49 -5.55
CA ARG A 112 -6.90 -1.19 -6.06
C ARG A 112 -7.42 -0.33 -4.92
N GLY A 113 -7.15 0.97 -5.01
CA GLY A 113 -7.58 1.94 -4.02
C GLY A 113 -8.64 2.91 -4.55
N ARG A 114 -8.63 4.11 -4.04
CA ARG A 114 -9.53 5.19 -4.43
C ARG A 114 -8.85 6.12 -5.41
N TRP A 115 -9.65 6.69 -6.29
CA TRP A 115 -9.24 7.74 -7.21
C TRP A 115 -10.17 8.94 -7.06
N ASN A 116 -9.61 10.11 -6.75
CA ASN A 116 -10.37 11.35 -6.64
C ASN A 116 -9.50 12.53 -7.03
N LEU A 117 -9.63 12.97 -8.27
CA LEU A 117 -8.87 14.10 -8.81
C LEU A 117 -9.06 15.38 -8.01
N LYS A 118 -10.27 15.62 -7.49
CA LYS A 118 -10.63 16.85 -6.75
C LYS A 118 -9.92 16.93 -5.39
N SER A 119 -9.58 15.80 -4.79
CA SER A 119 -8.93 15.74 -3.48
C SER A 119 -7.40 15.63 -3.54
N MET A 120 -6.83 15.52 -4.74
CA MET A 120 -5.38 15.42 -4.92
C MET A 120 -4.67 16.72 -4.56
N GLY A 121 -3.49 16.61 -3.94
CA GLY A 121 -2.64 17.74 -3.65
C GLY A 121 -2.10 18.40 -4.93
N TRP A 122 -1.59 19.61 -4.80
CA TRP A 122 -1.14 20.40 -5.95
C TRP A 122 -0.05 19.72 -6.80
N LYS A 123 0.85 18.94 -6.17
CA LYS A 123 1.89 18.18 -6.87
C LYS A 123 1.30 17.08 -7.74
N ASP A 124 0.32 16.35 -7.19
CA ASP A 124 -0.36 15.29 -7.91
C ASP A 124 -1.20 15.89 -9.06
N GLN A 125 -1.86 17.03 -8.83
CA GLN A 125 -2.58 17.74 -9.88
C GLN A 125 -1.66 18.23 -11.02
N MET A 126 -0.43 18.67 -10.71
CA MET A 126 0.57 18.98 -11.74
C MET A 126 0.92 17.74 -12.57
N THR A 127 1.14 16.61 -11.93
CA THR A 127 1.44 15.34 -12.60
C THR A 127 0.27 14.91 -13.50
N ILE A 128 -0.96 15.01 -13.00
CA ILE A 128 -2.18 14.75 -13.79
C ILE A 128 -2.28 15.70 -15.00
N GLY A 129 -1.98 16.97 -14.83
CA GLY A 129 -1.93 17.93 -15.92
C GLY A 129 -0.93 17.55 -17.03
N MET A 130 0.25 17.07 -16.64
CA MET A 130 1.26 16.57 -17.59
C MET A 130 0.77 15.31 -18.32
N LEU A 131 0.14 14.39 -17.61
CA LEU A 131 -0.42 13.16 -18.20
C LEU A 131 -1.56 13.46 -19.16
N ARG A 132 -2.45 14.41 -18.85
CA ARG A 132 -3.50 14.89 -19.77
C ARG A 132 -2.91 15.49 -21.03
N ALA A 133 -1.88 16.33 -20.91
CA ALA A 133 -1.20 16.90 -22.07
C ALA A 133 -0.51 15.82 -22.94
N ALA A 134 0.02 14.78 -22.33
CA ALA A 134 0.56 13.62 -23.04
C ALA A 134 -0.55 12.81 -23.74
N GLN A 135 -1.67 12.59 -23.08
CA GLN A 135 -2.86 11.92 -23.64
C GLN A 135 -3.40 12.64 -24.88
N GLU A 136 -3.48 13.97 -24.83
CA GLU A 136 -3.94 14.78 -25.98
C GLU A 136 -3.01 14.66 -27.19
N LYS A 137 -1.70 14.57 -26.96
CA LYS A 137 -0.70 14.48 -28.03
C LYS A 137 -0.54 13.06 -28.58
N LYS A 138 -0.52 12.07 -27.70
CA LYS A 138 -0.30 10.66 -28.01
C LYS A 138 -1.08 9.79 -27.01
N PRO A 139 -2.36 9.51 -27.28
CA PRO A 139 -3.19 8.69 -26.38
C PRO A 139 -2.57 7.33 -26.06
N GLU A 140 -1.86 6.73 -27.02
CA GLU A 140 -1.18 5.45 -26.89
C GLU A 140 0.03 5.47 -25.93
N ALA A 141 0.54 6.65 -25.57
CA ALA A 141 1.64 6.77 -24.61
C ALA A 141 1.19 6.67 -23.15
N VAL A 142 -0.12 6.74 -22.91
CA VAL A 142 -0.73 6.62 -21.58
C VAL A 142 -1.50 5.29 -21.52
N PRO A 143 -1.30 4.46 -20.48
CA PRO A 143 -2.05 3.19 -20.36
C PRO A 143 -3.56 3.40 -20.40
N GLU A 144 -4.31 2.45 -20.97
CA GLU A 144 -5.77 2.54 -21.14
C GLU A 144 -6.50 2.83 -19.82
N TRP A 145 -6.14 2.13 -18.73
CA TRP A 145 -6.72 2.36 -17.41
C TRP A 145 -6.50 3.78 -16.89
N MET A 146 -5.33 4.37 -17.20
CA MET A 146 -5.02 5.75 -16.81
C MET A 146 -5.78 6.74 -17.69
N ASN A 147 -5.92 6.46 -19.00
CA ASN A 147 -6.71 7.29 -19.91
C ASN A 147 -8.16 7.43 -19.42
N GLN A 148 -8.75 6.37 -18.91
CA GLN A 148 -10.10 6.41 -18.32
C GLN A 148 -10.14 7.28 -17.08
N LEU A 149 -9.21 7.10 -16.15
CA LEU A 149 -9.17 7.81 -14.88
C LEU A 149 -8.83 9.30 -15.01
N LEU A 150 -8.02 9.69 -16.00
CA LEU A 150 -7.69 11.09 -16.24
C LEU A 150 -8.91 11.93 -16.60
N ASN A 151 -9.95 11.32 -17.17
CA ASN A 151 -11.19 11.99 -17.58
C ASN A 151 -12.34 11.77 -16.58
N GLU A 152 -12.09 11.04 -15.48
CA GLU A 152 -13.11 10.75 -14.47
C GLU A 152 -13.19 11.89 -13.45
N GLU A 153 -14.30 12.63 -13.45
CA GLU A 153 -14.50 13.77 -12.57
C GLU A 153 -15.07 13.37 -11.20
N GLU A 154 -15.77 12.25 -11.14
CA GLU A 154 -16.37 11.78 -9.91
C GLU A 154 -15.40 10.84 -9.14
N PRO A 155 -15.44 10.89 -7.80
CA PRO A 155 -14.63 9.98 -6.99
C PRO A 155 -14.92 8.52 -7.31
N GLN A 156 -13.87 7.72 -7.50
CA GLN A 156 -13.96 6.28 -7.74
C GLN A 156 -13.42 5.52 -6.53
N ASP A 157 -14.12 4.47 -6.12
CA ASP A 157 -13.67 3.54 -5.08
C ASP A 157 -13.59 2.13 -5.67
N PHE A 158 -12.37 1.61 -5.80
CA PHE A 158 -12.09 0.27 -6.32
C PHE A 158 -11.66 -0.69 -5.22
N MET A 159 -11.82 -0.30 -3.96
CA MET A 159 -11.43 -1.13 -2.82
C MET A 159 -12.36 -2.33 -2.69
N GLU A 160 -11.75 -3.51 -2.66
CA GLU A 160 -12.47 -4.79 -2.47
C GLU A 160 -11.77 -5.64 -1.43
N ASP A 161 -12.54 -6.36 -0.63
CA ASP A 161 -11.99 -7.19 0.45
C ASP A 161 -11.21 -8.38 -0.07
N TYR A 162 -11.50 -8.89 -1.27
CA TYR A 162 -10.78 -10.02 -1.85
C TYR A 162 -9.30 -9.74 -2.08
N TYR A 163 -8.89 -8.47 -2.22
CA TYR A 163 -7.47 -8.10 -2.30
C TYR A 163 -6.70 -8.42 -1.02
N LEU A 164 -7.41 -8.54 0.11
CA LEU A 164 -6.82 -8.84 1.42
C LEU A 164 -6.70 -10.33 1.70
N GLU A 165 -7.38 -11.19 0.93
CA GLU A 165 -7.37 -12.65 1.14
C GLU A 165 -5.95 -13.25 1.16
N PRO A 166 -5.02 -12.88 0.25
CA PRO A 166 -3.65 -13.41 0.31
C PRO A 166 -2.89 -13.02 1.58
N LEU A 167 -3.21 -11.87 2.18
CA LEU A 167 -2.62 -11.44 3.44
C LEU A 167 -3.11 -12.28 4.63
N LEU A 168 -4.35 -12.74 4.60
CA LEU A 168 -4.88 -13.66 5.62
C LEU A 168 -4.12 -14.99 5.61
N ASP A 169 -3.70 -15.46 4.44
CA ASP A 169 -2.85 -16.66 4.33
C ASP A 169 -1.46 -16.42 4.94
N VAL A 170 -0.85 -15.27 4.69
CA VAL A 170 0.41 -14.87 5.35
C VAL A 170 0.25 -14.84 6.87
N ILE A 171 -0.80 -14.22 7.39
CA ILE A 171 -1.05 -14.08 8.83
C ILE A 171 -1.27 -15.45 9.48
N SER A 172 -1.97 -16.35 8.80
CA SER A 172 -2.27 -17.70 9.33
C SER A 172 -1.13 -18.70 9.13
N GLY A 173 -0.05 -18.30 8.45
CA GLY A 173 1.09 -19.19 8.17
C GLY A 173 0.77 -20.31 7.17
N ARG A 174 -0.23 -20.08 6.29
CA ARG A 174 -0.65 -21.03 5.23
C ARG A 174 -0.01 -20.71 3.90
#